data_ea5c4976cd08cf837c6aaf109debe4a4
#
_entry.id   ea5c4976cd08cf837c6aaf109debe4a4
#
_cell.length_a   1.000
_cell.length_b   1.000
_cell.length_c   1.000
_cell.angle_alpha   90.00
_cell.angle_beta   90.00
_cell.angle_gamma   90.00
#
_symmetry.space_group_name_H-M   'P 1'
#
loop_
_entity.id
_entity.type
_entity.pdbx_description
1 polymer ?
#
loop_
_entity_poly.entity_id
_entity_poly.type
_entity_poly.pdbx_seq_one_letter_code
_entity_poly.pdbx_strand_id
1 'polypeptide(L)'
;MSGVSGLSGLRVVDMSTGIAGAYTTKLFVDAGADVVKIEPAAGDPLRRWSASGADLGGRDGALFRFLAAGKRSLTLAGDLGQTEELLERCDLLVVGSDGPMHEREG
;
A
#
# COMPACT_ATOMS: atom_id res chain seq x y z
N MET A 1 23.04 7.65 10.51
CA MET A 1 22.90 7.99 9.89
C MET A 1 21.96 8.41 9.73
N SER A 2 21.84 9.02 9.85
CA SER A 2 20.89 9.43 9.56
C SER A 2 20.41 9.42 8.29
N GLY A 3 21.05 9.10 7.37
CA GLY A 3 20.61 8.99 6.06
C GLY A 3 19.40 8.15 5.90
N VAL A 4 19.25 7.22 6.78
CA VAL A 4 18.09 6.36 6.73
C VAL A 4 16.81 7.11 7.07
N SER A 5 16.94 8.31 7.59
CA SER A 5 15.77 9.11 7.91
C SER A 5 15.57 10.24 6.91
N GLY A 6 16.10 10.10 5.70
CA GLY A 6 16.02 11.16 4.72
C GLY A 6 14.61 11.61 4.41
N LEU A 7 13.64 10.72 4.52
CA LEU A 7 12.24 11.04 4.25
C LEU A 7 11.42 11.17 5.52
N SER A 8 12.09 11.33 6.65
CA SER A 8 11.39 11.54 7.92
C SER A 8 10.50 12.77 7.82
N GLY A 9 9.24 12.62 8.22
CA GLY A 9 8.28 13.69 8.10
C GLY A 9 7.47 13.68 6.83
N LEU A 10 7.89 12.91 5.84
CA LEU A 10 7.10 12.77 4.62
C LEU A 10 5.93 11.82 4.89
N ARG A 11 4.73 12.26 4.58
CA ARG A 11 3.53 11.45 4.76
C ARG A 11 3.02 10.98 3.40
N VAL A 12 2.92 9.67 3.25
CA VAL A 12 2.55 9.06 1.98
C VAL A 12 1.27 8.25 2.19
N VAL A 13 0.32 8.42 1.30
CA VAL A 13 -0.86 7.56 1.26
C VAL A 13 -0.73 6.65 0.04
N ASP A 14 -0.84 5.35 0.26
CA ASP A 14 -0.73 4.34 -0.78
C ASP A 14 -2.12 3.76 -1.05
N MET A 15 -2.70 4.09 -2.19
CA MET A 15 -3.97 3.55 -2.63
C MET A 15 -3.79 2.61 -3.82
N SER A 16 -2.58 2.16 -4.06
CA SER A 16 -2.31 1.24 -5.16
C SER A 16 -2.79 -0.17 -4.80
N THR A 17 -3.05 -0.97 -5.82
CA THR A 17 -3.45 -2.36 -5.62
C THR A 17 -2.55 -3.33 -6.38
N GLY A 18 -1.40 -2.88 -6.85
CA GLY A 18 -0.50 -3.73 -7.61
C GLY A 18 0.88 -3.77 -6.99
N ILE A 19 1.72 -4.61 -7.56
CA ILE A 19 3.08 -4.79 -7.05
C ILE A 19 3.90 -3.53 -7.21
N ALA A 20 3.75 -2.83 -8.35
CA ALA A 20 4.58 -1.66 -8.62
C ALA A 20 4.37 -0.57 -7.57
N GLY A 21 3.11 -0.25 -7.26
CA GLY A 21 2.83 0.77 -6.26
C GLY A 21 3.28 0.34 -4.88
N ALA A 22 3.04 -0.92 -4.54
CA ALA A 22 3.41 -1.44 -3.23
C ALA A 22 4.93 -1.41 -3.04
N TYR A 23 5.67 -1.75 -4.08
CA TYR A 23 7.13 -1.73 -4.01
C TYR A 23 7.64 -0.30 -3.89
N THR A 24 7.05 0.63 -4.66
CA THR A 24 7.42 2.03 -4.59
C THR A 24 7.26 2.57 -3.18
N THR A 25 6.12 2.31 -2.54
CA THR A 25 5.89 2.84 -1.21
C THR A 25 6.71 2.10 -0.15
N LYS A 26 7.10 0.85 -0.43
CA LYS A 26 8.03 0.14 0.45
C LYS A 26 9.37 0.86 0.49
N LEU A 27 9.84 1.36 -0.65
CA LEU A 27 11.08 2.12 -0.68
C LEU A 27 10.97 3.39 0.16
N PHE A 28 9.81 4.05 0.13
CA PHE A 28 9.60 5.23 0.96
C PHE A 28 9.62 4.87 2.45
N VAL A 29 8.99 3.76 2.83
CA VAL A 29 9.01 3.33 4.22
C VAL A 29 10.45 3.08 4.68
N ASP A 30 11.21 2.38 3.85
CA ASP A 30 12.58 2.03 4.21
C ASP A 30 13.45 3.28 4.33
N ALA A 31 13.07 4.36 3.68
CA ALA A 31 13.78 5.62 3.77
C ALA A 31 13.26 6.53 4.88
N GLY A 32 12.32 6.06 5.66
CA GLY A 32 11.87 6.79 6.85
C GLY A 32 10.50 7.46 6.74
N ALA A 33 9.84 7.37 5.60
CA ALA A 33 8.53 8.01 5.43
C ALA A 33 7.45 7.29 6.23
N ASP A 34 6.41 8.03 6.57
CA ASP A 34 5.23 7.47 7.22
C ASP A 34 4.24 7.12 6.10
N VAL A 35 4.03 5.84 5.87
CA VAL A 35 3.16 5.38 4.78
C VAL A 35 1.92 4.71 5.36
N VAL A 36 0.75 5.18 4.92
CA VAL A 36 -0.52 4.57 5.25
C VAL A 36 -1.08 3.95 3.99
N LYS A 37 -1.36 2.66 4.03
CA LYS A 37 -1.97 1.96 2.93
C LYS A 37 -3.46 1.94 3.13
N ILE A 38 -4.20 2.43 2.14
CA ILE A 38 -5.66 2.39 2.18
C ILE A 38 -6.11 1.27 1.25
N GLU A 39 -6.77 0.27 1.82
CA GLU A 39 -7.18 -0.91 1.10
C GLU A 39 -8.66 -0.87 0.76
N PRO A 40 -9.06 -1.49 -0.37
CA PRO A 40 -10.48 -1.69 -0.65
C PRO A 40 -11.12 -2.49 0.47
N ALA A 41 -12.46 -2.45 0.53
CA ALA A 41 -13.18 -3.17 1.58
C ALA A 41 -12.82 -4.65 1.64
N ALA A 42 -12.55 -5.26 0.49
CA ALA A 42 -12.19 -6.68 0.43
C ALA A 42 -10.72 -6.95 0.74
N GLY A 43 -9.95 -5.89 0.95
CA GLY A 43 -8.51 -6.03 1.17
C GLY A 43 -7.72 -5.95 -0.12
N ASP A 44 -6.43 -5.71 0.02
CA ASP A 44 -5.54 -5.64 -1.13
C ASP A 44 -5.39 -7.03 -1.75
N PRO A 45 -5.59 -7.17 -3.07
CA PRO A 45 -5.43 -8.48 -3.70
C PRO A 45 -4.07 -9.13 -3.46
N LEU A 46 -3.03 -8.33 -3.24
CA LEU A 46 -1.70 -8.88 -2.98
C LEU A 46 -1.66 -9.73 -1.72
N ARG A 47 -2.60 -9.55 -0.80
CA ARG A 47 -2.60 -10.36 0.42
C ARG A 47 -2.71 -11.84 0.11
N ARG A 48 -3.43 -12.19 -0.96
CA ARG A 48 -3.67 -13.59 -1.31
C ARG A 48 -2.77 -14.09 -2.42
N TRP A 49 -1.87 -13.25 -2.88
CA TRP A 49 -0.98 -13.63 -3.98
C TRP A 49 0.12 -14.55 -3.46
N SER A 50 0.41 -15.60 -4.24
CA SER A 50 1.56 -16.45 -3.97
C SER A 50 2.19 -16.82 -5.30
N ALA A 51 3.51 -17.00 -5.29
CA ALA A 51 4.24 -17.29 -6.50
C ALA A 51 3.86 -18.65 -7.10
N SER A 52 3.48 -19.59 -6.23
CA SER A 52 3.12 -20.93 -6.68
C SER A 52 1.64 -21.08 -6.98
N GLY A 53 0.84 -20.07 -6.66
CA GLY A 53 -0.60 -20.18 -6.79
C GLY A 53 -1.24 -20.98 -5.66
N ALA A 54 -0.49 -21.32 -4.65
CA ALA A 54 -1.01 -22.13 -3.56
C ALA A 54 -2.07 -21.38 -2.75
N ASP A 55 -3.01 -22.15 -2.21
CA ASP A 55 -4.01 -21.61 -1.31
C ASP A 55 -3.32 -21.28 0.03
N LEU A 56 -3.43 -20.02 0.44
CA LEU A 56 -2.77 -19.56 1.67
C LEU A 56 -3.64 -19.73 2.91
N GLY A 57 -4.85 -20.29 2.75
CA GLY A 57 -5.72 -20.55 3.90
C GLY A 57 -6.16 -19.28 4.61
N GLY A 58 -6.34 -18.20 3.87
CA GLY A 58 -6.76 -16.94 4.45
C GLY A 58 -5.64 -16.13 5.05
N ARG A 59 -4.42 -16.63 5.03
CA ARG A 59 -3.27 -15.89 5.57
C ARG A 59 -2.65 -15.01 4.50
N ASP A 60 -1.99 -13.96 4.93
CA ASP A 60 -1.29 -13.08 4.00
C ASP A 60 -0.08 -13.79 3.41
N GLY A 61 0.15 -13.58 2.12
CA GLY A 61 1.29 -14.16 1.45
C GLY A 61 2.59 -13.49 1.84
N ALA A 62 3.69 -14.18 1.55
CA ALA A 62 5.01 -13.69 1.92
C ALA A 62 5.35 -12.37 1.22
N LEU A 63 4.97 -12.24 -0.06
CA LEU A 63 5.25 -11.01 -0.79
C LEU A 63 4.50 -9.84 -0.17
N PHE A 64 3.22 -10.03 0.15
CA PHE A 64 2.46 -8.95 0.76
C PHE A 64 3.07 -8.55 2.09
N ARG A 65 3.45 -9.52 2.92
CA ARG A 65 4.03 -9.20 4.22
C ARG A 65 5.32 -8.42 4.06
N PHE A 66 6.13 -8.75 3.07
CA PHE A 66 7.36 -8.02 2.81
C PHE A 66 7.06 -6.59 2.37
N LEU A 67 6.14 -6.44 1.42
CA LEU A 67 5.85 -5.11 0.85
C LEU A 67 5.11 -4.22 1.84
N ALA A 68 4.34 -4.80 2.75
CA ALA A 68 3.55 -4.03 3.70
C ALA A 68 4.29 -3.72 5.00
N ALA A 69 5.45 -4.33 5.20
CA ALA A 69 6.18 -4.14 6.45
C ALA A 69 6.51 -2.66 6.67
N GLY A 70 6.17 -2.16 7.84
CA GLY A 70 6.42 -0.76 8.19
C GLY A 70 5.33 0.20 7.76
N LYS A 71 4.35 -0.24 6.99
CA LYS A 71 3.23 0.60 6.60
C LYS A 71 2.08 0.41 7.58
N ARG A 72 1.30 1.49 7.78
CA ARG A 72 0.05 1.37 8.49
C ARG A 72 -1.04 1.05 7.48
N SER A 73 -2.12 0.44 7.92
CA SER A 73 -3.18 -0.01 7.02
C SER A 73 -4.53 0.50 7.49
N LEU A 74 -5.36 0.90 6.53
CA LEU A 74 -6.71 1.37 6.78
C LEU A 74 -7.60 0.81 5.68
N THR A 75 -8.77 0.32 6.05
CA THR A 75 -9.72 -0.23 5.08
C THR A 75 -10.81 0.79 4.79
N LEU A 76 -11.20 0.86 3.53
CA LEU A 76 -12.25 1.79 3.09
C LEU A 76 -13.65 1.40 3.54
N ALA A 77 -13.81 0.30 4.23
CA ALA A 77 -15.13 -0.24 4.54
C ALA A 77 -15.94 0.61 5.51
N GLY A 78 -15.36 1.60 6.13
CA GLY A 78 -16.04 2.32 7.18
C GLY A 78 -16.04 3.81 7.01
N ASP A 79 -15.38 4.49 7.91
CA ASP A 79 -15.44 5.93 8.03
C ASP A 79 -14.64 6.62 6.93
N LEU A 80 -15.35 7.17 5.96
CA LEU A 80 -14.71 7.90 4.87
C LEU A 80 -14.07 9.20 5.33
N GLY A 81 -14.54 9.73 6.47
CA GLY A 81 -13.95 10.95 7.01
C GLY A 81 -12.49 10.76 7.37
N GLN A 82 -12.14 9.59 7.90
CA GLN A 82 -10.76 9.31 8.25
C GLN A 82 -9.89 9.25 6.99
N THR A 83 -10.42 8.65 5.94
CA THR A 83 -9.71 8.59 4.66
C THR A 83 -9.50 9.99 4.10
N GLU A 84 -10.54 10.82 4.13
CA GLU A 84 -10.43 12.18 3.62
C GLU A 84 -9.38 12.97 4.40
N GLU A 85 -9.35 12.81 5.71
CA GLU A 85 -8.38 13.51 6.52
C GLU A 85 -6.96 13.12 6.16
N LEU A 86 -6.73 11.82 5.95
CA LEU A 86 -5.41 11.36 5.55
C LEU A 86 -5.00 11.93 4.20
N LEU A 87 -5.93 11.98 3.25
CA LEU A 87 -5.63 12.51 1.93
C LEU A 87 -5.30 13.99 1.98
N GLU A 88 -5.99 14.74 2.84
CA GLU A 88 -5.71 16.16 2.96
C GLU A 88 -4.34 16.43 3.58
N ARG A 89 -3.86 15.54 4.41
CA ARG A 89 -2.63 15.74 5.14
C ARG A 89 -1.41 15.08 4.52
N CYS A 90 -1.61 14.27 3.49
CA CYS A 90 -0.47 13.58 2.91
C CYS A 90 0.31 14.51 2.00
N ASP A 91 1.59 14.22 1.89
CA ASP A 91 2.49 14.95 1.00
C ASP A 91 2.56 14.30 -0.37
N LEU A 92 2.25 13.00 -0.44
CA LEU A 92 2.34 12.24 -1.66
C LEU A 92 1.24 11.17 -1.67
N LEU A 93 0.55 11.06 -2.79
CA LEU A 93 -0.46 10.03 -2.98
C LEU A 93 -0.01 9.12 -4.12
N VAL A 94 0.05 7.81 -3.84
CA VAL A 94 0.42 6.82 -4.84
C VAL A 94 -0.83 6.02 -5.20
N VAL A 95 -1.18 6.04 -6.47
CA VAL A 95 -2.32 5.29 -6.97
C VAL A 95 -1.88 4.45 -8.14
N GLY A 96 -2.65 3.42 -8.43
CA GLY A 96 -2.35 2.57 -9.56
C GLY A 96 -2.89 1.18 -9.32
N SER A 97 -3.06 0.45 -10.38
CA SER A 97 -3.49 -0.94 -10.29
C SER A 97 -2.89 -1.70 -11.45
N ASP A 98 -2.62 -2.98 -11.20
CA ASP A 98 -2.18 -3.88 -12.24
C ASP A 98 -3.38 -4.69 -12.70
N GLY A 99 -3.35 -5.08 -13.97
CA GLY A 99 -4.33 -6.03 -14.44
C GLY A 99 -5.33 -5.46 -15.41
N PRO A 100 -6.38 -6.22 -15.70
CA PRO A 100 -7.30 -5.91 -16.79
C PRO A 100 -8.03 -4.58 -16.64
N MET A 101 -8.33 -4.20 -15.42
CA MET A 101 -9.03 -2.94 -15.18
C MET A 101 -8.22 -1.78 -15.73
N HIS A 102 -6.94 -1.79 -15.47
CA HIS A 102 -6.05 -0.75 -15.93
C HIS A 102 -6.03 -0.67 -17.45
N GLU A 103 -5.99 -1.82 -18.08
CA GLU A 103 -5.93 -1.88 -19.54
C GLU A 103 -7.19 -1.33 -20.17
N ARG A 104 -8.33 -1.57 -19.54
CA ARG A 104 -9.58 -1.10 -20.11
C ARG A 104 -9.71 0.41 -20.07
N GLU A 105 -9.04 1.02 -19.14
CA GLU A 105 -9.06 2.47 -19.04
C GLU A 105 -8.16 3.14 -20.06
N GLY A 106 -7.17 2.39 -20.51
CA GLY A 106 -6.25 2.90 -21.52
C GLY A 106 -6.86 2.85 -22.89
#